data_a59ffb2b484f16c7f2fb33f79ca1cc8a
#
_entry.id   a59ffb2b484f16c7f2fb33f79ca1cc8a
#
_cell.length_a   1.000
_cell.length_b   1.000
_cell.length_c   1.000
_cell.angle_alpha   90.00
_cell.angle_beta   90.00
_cell.angle_gamma   90.00
#
_symmetry.space_group_name_H-M   'P 1'
#
loop_
_entity.id
_entity.type
_entity.pdbx_description
1 polymer ?
#
loop_
_entity_poly.entity_id
_entity_poly.type
_entity_poly.pdbx_seq_one_letter_code
_entity_poly.pdbx_strand_id
1 'polypeptide(L)'
;SSAEKGSQEGKERPRQPVCCRSFFGRCLWPRIIDMKTLIIAEKPSVATDIARVIGGMKKNGDYYEGDEYIVGNALGHLLELACPEKYEVKRGKWTFAHLPVLPPEFDLKPIAKSAEKLKNLGKLIRRSDVGTIVNACDAGREGELIFRYIMQATKAKKPIKRLWLQSMTPGAIREAMHNLRSDEEMQPLAE
;
A
#
# COMPACT_ATOMS: atom_id res chain seq x y z
N SER A 1 40.35 -49.02 -41.06
CA SER A 1 40.55 -47.69 -41.65
C SER A 1 39.56 -46.66 -41.07
N SER A 2 40.14 -45.52 -40.81
CA SER A 2 39.50 -44.25 -40.59
C SER A 2 38.95 -43.96 -39.17
N ALA A 3 39.77 -43.17 -38.51
CA ALA A 3 39.49 -42.47 -37.28
C ALA A 3 38.62 -41.21 -37.52
N GLU A 4 37.64 -40.96 -36.70
CA GLU A 4 37.04 -39.63 -36.59
C GLU A 4 37.32 -39.06 -35.22
N LYS A 5 38.01 -37.92 -35.25
CA LYS A 5 38.32 -37.05 -34.10
C LYS A 5 37.11 -36.19 -33.77
N GLY A 6 36.51 -36.42 -32.63
CA GLY A 6 35.52 -35.51 -32.05
C GLY A 6 36.19 -34.37 -31.31
N SER A 7 35.97 -33.14 -31.77
CA SER A 7 36.41 -31.90 -31.17
C SER A 7 35.61 -31.64 -29.89
N GLN A 8 36.32 -31.42 -28.78
CA GLN A 8 35.73 -30.91 -27.52
C GLN A 8 35.60 -29.39 -27.63
N GLU A 9 34.35 -28.92 -27.68
CA GLU A 9 34.02 -27.50 -27.44
C GLU A 9 34.15 -27.17 -25.96
N GLY A 10 35.13 -26.33 -25.67
CA GLY A 10 35.37 -25.81 -24.33
C GLY A 10 34.27 -24.82 -23.93
N LYS A 11 33.49 -25.17 -22.92
CA LYS A 11 32.59 -24.23 -22.21
C LYS A 11 33.43 -23.21 -21.46
N GLU A 12 33.52 -21.99 -21.97
CA GLU A 12 34.03 -20.82 -21.23
C GLU A 12 33.10 -20.51 -20.08
N ARG A 13 33.64 -20.58 -18.87
CA ARG A 13 32.99 -20.06 -17.67
C ARG A 13 33.02 -18.51 -17.68
N PRO A 14 31.93 -17.82 -17.33
CA PRO A 14 31.96 -16.35 -17.23
C PRO A 14 32.93 -15.92 -16.14
N ARG A 15 33.86 -15.06 -16.49
CA ARG A 15 34.88 -14.46 -15.59
C ARG A 15 34.16 -13.59 -14.57
N GLN A 16 34.34 -13.89 -13.31
CA GLN A 16 33.93 -13.02 -12.19
C GLN A 16 34.70 -11.71 -12.26
N PRO A 17 34.07 -10.55 -12.01
CA PRO A 17 34.78 -9.28 -11.96
C PRO A 17 35.74 -9.26 -10.76
N VAL A 18 37.00 -9.00 -11.09
CA VAL A 18 38.10 -8.87 -10.10
C VAL A 18 37.86 -7.60 -9.29
N CYS A 19 37.67 -7.78 -7.99
CA CYS A 19 37.56 -6.68 -7.03
C CYS A 19 38.92 -5.96 -6.91
N CYS A 20 39.06 -4.81 -7.55
CA CYS A 20 40.21 -3.91 -7.33
C CYS A 20 40.16 -3.34 -5.90
N ARG A 21 40.98 -3.90 -5.03
CA ARG A 21 41.35 -3.27 -3.75
C ARG A 21 42.28 -2.09 -4.02
N SER A 22 41.99 -1.00 -3.28
CA SER A 22 42.78 0.19 -3.05
C SER A 22 42.70 1.30 -4.12
N PHE A 23 41.88 2.30 -3.85
CA PHE A 23 42.34 3.69 -3.74
C PHE A 23 41.23 4.52 -3.03
N PHE A 24 41.64 5.39 -2.12
CA PHE A 24 40.79 6.30 -1.36
C PHE A 24 39.91 7.15 -2.32
N GLY A 25 38.62 6.87 -2.26
CA GLY A 25 37.59 7.64 -2.95
C GLY A 25 36.24 7.13 -2.47
N ARG A 26 35.48 7.95 -1.73
CA ARG A 26 34.07 7.64 -1.41
C ARG A 26 33.38 7.36 -2.73
N CYS A 27 33.18 6.09 -3.03
CA CYS A 27 32.27 5.67 -4.08
C CYS A 27 30.87 6.15 -3.66
N LEU A 28 30.45 7.28 -4.18
CA LEU A 28 29.07 7.76 -4.19
C LEU A 28 28.30 6.89 -5.19
N TRP A 29 28.20 5.59 -4.92
CA TRP A 29 27.15 4.83 -5.54
C TRP A 29 25.85 5.31 -4.91
N PRO A 30 24.86 5.75 -5.72
CA PRO A 30 23.54 6.01 -5.17
C PRO A 30 23.14 4.71 -4.46
N ARG A 31 22.89 4.79 -3.14
CA ARG A 31 22.21 3.70 -2.44
C ARG A 31 20.99 3.43 -3.29
N ILE A 32 20.91 2.22 -3.84
CA ILE A 32 19.63 1.69 -4.30
C ILE A 32 18.78 1.74 -3.04
N ILE A 33 17.95 2.74 -2.94
CA ILE A 33 16.98 2.84 -1.84
C ILE A 33 16.03 1.69 -2.13
N ASP A 34 16.18 0.61 -1.39
CA ASP A 34 15.22 -0.48 -1.43
C ASP A 34 13.87 0.11 -1.07
N MET A 35 13.03 0.28 -2.09
CA MET A 35 11.73 0.93 -1.95
C MET A 35 10.81 0.01 -1.17
N LYS A 36 10.41 0.45 0.01
CA LYS A 36 9.50 -0.29 0.88
C LYS A 36 8.08 -0.32 0.30
N THR A 37 7.36 -1.36 0.63
CA THR A 37 5.93 -1.49 0.33
C THR A 37 5.11 -1.15 1.57
N LEU A 38 4.21 -0.17 1.46
CA LEU A 38 3.29 0.20 2.52
C LEU A 38 1.98 -0.57 2.38
N ILE A 39 1.67 -1.41 3.35
CA ILE A 39 0.43 -2.17 3.44
C ILE A 39 -0.53 -1.42 4.38
N ILE A 40 -1.73 -1.14 3.92
CA ILE A 40 -2.77 -0.44 4.70
C ILE A 40 -3.91 -1.40 4.96
N ALA A 41 -4.05 -1.84 6.20
CA ALA A 41 -5.17 -2.65 6.66
C ALA A 41 -6.32 -1.77 7.17
N GLU A 42 -7.53 -2.30 7.22
CA GLU A 42 -8.68 -1.58 7.78
C GLU A 42 -8.63 -1.54 9.31
N LYS A 43 -8.29 -2.68 9.93
CA LYS A 43 -8.32 -2.87 11.39
C LYS A 43 -6.92 -3.11 11.96
N PRO A 44 -6.64 -2.67 13.20
CA PRO A 44 -5.36 -2.93 13.85
C PRO A 44 -5.03 -4.42 14.03
N SER A 45 -6.04 -5.27 14.25
CA SER A 45 -5.87 -6.74 14.35
C SER A 45 -5.33 -7.32 13.05
N VAL A 46 -5.93 -6.94 11.91
CA VAL A 46 -5.49 -7.37 10.59
C VAL A 46 -4.05 -6.93 10.31
N ALA A 47 -3.71 -5.68 10.64
CA ALA A 47 -2.33 -5.18 10.52
C ALA A 47 -1.34 -6.01 11.36
N THR A 48 -1.74 -6.40 12.58
CA THR A 48 -0.92 -7.24 13.47
C THR A 48 -0.72 -8.64 12.88
N ASP A 49 -1.77 -9.25 12.34
CA ASP A 49 -1.69 -10.59 11.76
C ASP A 49 -0.82 -10.60 10.49
N ILE A 50 -0.98 -9.60 9.62
CA ILE A 50 -0.10 -9.43 8.44
C ILE A 50 1.34 -9.24 8.88
N ALA A 51 1.64 -8.35 9.84
CA ALA A 51 2.99 -8.10 10.34
C ALA A 51 3.62 -9.36 10.96
N ARG A 52 2.82 -10.17 11.67
CA ARG A 52 3.26 -11.45 12.23
C ARG A 52 3.62 -12.47 11.15
N VAL A 53 2.84 -12.53 10.08
CA VAL A 53 3.06 -13.48 8.97
C VAL A 53 4.29 -13.09 8.14
N ILE A 54 4.50 -11.80 7.91
CA ILE A 54 5.70 -11.29 7.23
C ILE A 54 6.93 -11.56 8.08
N GLY A 55 6.86 -11.35 9.41
CA GLY A 55 7.98 -11.51 10.33
C GLY A 55 8.99 -10.37 10.26
N GLY A 56 9.92 -10.33 11.24
CA GLY A 56 11.00 -9.33 11.26
C GLY A 56 10.56 -7.88 11.46
N MET A 57 9.28 -7.64 11.76
CA MET A 57 8.73 -6.29 11.89
C MET A 57 8.76 -5.78 13.33
N LYS A 58 9.12 -4.52 13.51
CA LYS A 58 9.09 -3.82 14.80
C LYS A 58 7.86 -2.91 14.86
N LYS A 59 7.18 -2.92 15.99
CA LYS A 59 6.06 -2.01 16.25
C LYS A 59 6.57 -0.61 16.52
N ASN A 60 6.08 0.37 15.77
CA ASN A 60 6.49 1.78 15.84
C ASN A 60 5.24 2.65 16.04
N GLY A 61 4.77 2.73 17.31
CA GLY A 61 3.50 3.39 17.62
C GLY A 61 2.31 2.70 16.94
N ASP A 62 1.75 3.33 15.92
CA ASP A 62 0.52 2.91 15.23
C ASP A 62 0.76 1.99 14.02
N TYR A 63 1.99 1.68 13.68
CA TYR A 63 2.33 0.87 12.52
C TYR A 63 3.48 -0.10 12.83
N TYR A 64 3.70 -1.06 11.96
CA TYR A 64 4.82 -1.98 12.00
C TYR A 64 5.78 -1.65 10.87
N GLU A 65 7.09 -1.72 11.13
CA GLU A 65 8.11 -1.44 10.14
C GLU A 65 9.18 -2.54 10.13
N GLY A 66 9.48 -3.03 8.95
CA GLY A 66 10.56 -3.97 8.64
C GLY A 66 11.46 -3.41 7.56
N ASP A 67 12.30 -4.26 6.99
CA ASP A 67 13.25 -3.86 5.96
C ASP A 67 12.53 -3.56 4.63
N GLU A 68 11.62 -4.42 4.20
CA GLU A 68 10.90 -4.31 2.92
C GLU A 68 9.48 -3.77 3.05
N TYR A 69 8.84 -3.93 4.21
CA TYR A 69 7.43 -3.64 4.42
C TYR A 69 7.19 -2.68 5.57
N ILE A 70 6.17 -1.86 5.39
CA ILE A 70 5.54 -1.07 6.45
C ILE A 70 4.07 -1.47 6.49
N VAL A 71 3.54 -1.81 7.67
CA VAL A 71 2.12 -2.17 7.82
C VAL A 71 1.44 -1.18 8.74
N GLY A 72 0.54 -0.41 8.18
CA GLY A 72 -0.34 0.52 8.89
C GLY A 72 -1.79 0.05 8.91
N ASN A 73 -2.64 0.78 9.63
CA ASN A 73 -4.07 0.52 9.66
C ASN A 73 -4.87 1.83 9.61
N ALA A 74 -6.10 1.74 9.08
CA ALA A 74 -7.01 2.89 8.95
C ALA A 74 -7.91 3.09 10.19
N LEU A 75 -8.08 2.08 11.07
CA LEU A 75 -9.03 2.13 12.18
C LEU A 75 -10.50 2.28 11.73
N GLY A 76 -10.86 1.66 10.58
CA GLY A 76 -12.16 1.82 9.92
C GLY A 76 -12.24 3.12 9.11
N HIS A 77 -13.41 3.74 9.09
CA HIS A 77 -13.61 5.00 8.35
C HIS A 77 -12.84 6.16 8.97
N LEU A 78 -11.94 6.76 8.21
CA LEU A 78 -11.20 7.97 8.59
C LEU A 78 -11.83 9.25 8.03
N LEU A 79 -12.62 9.10 6.99
CA LEU A 79 -13.25 10.17 6.23
C LEU A 79 -14.73 9.90 6.09
N GLU A 80 -15.50 10.96 6.07
CA GLU A 80 -16.93 10.99 5.77
C GLU A 80 -17.21 11.99 4.66
N LEU A 81 -18.31 11.81 3.94
CA LEU A 81 -18.76 12.81 3.00
C LEU A 81 -19.12 14.08 3.77
N ALA A 82 -18.73 15.26 3.24
CA ALA A 82 -19.13 16.52 3.82
C ALA A 82 -20.65 16.61 3.79
N CYS A 83 -21.24 16.92 4.97
CA CYS A 83 -22.69 17.07 5.08
C CYS A 83 -23.18 18.21 4.16
N PRO A 84 -24.46 18.13 3.74
CA PRO A 84 -25.12 19.16 2.94
C PRO A 84 -25.06 20.56 3.51
N GLU A 85 -24.69 20.73 4.78
CA GLU A 85 -24.45 22.04 5.41
C GLU A 85 -23.45 22.92 4.64
N LYS A 86 -22.51 22.30 3.92
CA LYS A 86 -21.60 22.99 3.01
C LYS A 86 -22.32 23.45 1.72
N TYR A 87 -23.48 22.86 1.43
CA TYR A 87 -24.25 23.09 0.21
C TYR A 87 -25.60 23.78 0.50
N GLU A 88 -25.62 24.72 1.46
CA GLU A 88 -26.79 25.55 1.85
C GLU A 88 -27.88 24.85 2.67
N VAL A 89 -27.75 23.57 3.00
CA VAL A 89 -28.71 22.88 3.85
C VAL A 89 -28.21 22.86 5.30
N LYS A 90 -28.74 23.74 6.14
CA LYS A 90 -28.39 23.81 7.56
C LYS A 90 -28.79 22.53 8.32
N ARG A 91 -27.89 22.04 9.17
CA ARG A 91 -28.13 20.87 10.02
C ARG A 91 -29.46 20.97 10.77
N GLY A 92 -30.28 19.93 10.71
CA GLY A 92 -31.59 19.90 11.35
C GLY A 92 -32.72 20.63 10.62
N LYS A 93 -32.44 21.21 9.44
CA LYS A 93 -33.46 21.83 8.57
C LYS A 93 -33.67 21.12 7.26
N TRP A 94 -33.64 19.79 7.29
CA TRP A 94 -33.91 18.96 6.13
C TRP A 94 -35.40 19.03 5.77
N THR A 95 -35.69 19.53 4.60
CA THR A 95 -37.05 19.56 4.03
C THR A 95 -37.01 18.90 2.66
N PHE A 96 -38.14 18.37 2.20
CA PHE A 96 -38.23 17.82 0.85
C PHE A 96 -37.84 18.80 -0.25
N ALA A 97 -38.01 20.11 -0.02
CA ALA A 97 -37.62 21.15 -0.96
C ALA A 97 -36.10 21.25 -1.17
N HIS A 98 -35.29 20.75 -0.23
CA HIS A 98 -33.84 20.78 -0.31
C HIS A 98 -33.22 19.44 -0.71
N LEU A 99 -34.04 18.45 -1.08
CA LEU A 99 -33.60 17.14 -1.52
C LEU A 99 -33.97 16.90 -2.99
N PRO A 100 -33.13 16.19 -3.76
CA PRO A 100 -31.82 15.63 -3.41
C PRO A 100 -30.71 16.70 -3.45
N VAL A 101 -29.73 16.58 -2.53
CA VAL A 101 -28.49 17.38 -2.58
C VAL A 101 -27.47 16.61 -3.41
N LEU A 102 -27.27 17.03 -4.64
CA LEU A 102 -26.36 16.40 -5.60
C LEU A 102 -25.28 17.42 -6.01
N PRO A 103 -24.21 17.57 -5.23
CA PRO A 103 -23.10 18.41 -5.63
C PRO A 103 -22.37 17.78 -6.84
N PRO A 104 -21.71 18.59 -7.68
CA PRO A 104 -20.92 18.05 -8.81
C PRO A 104 -19.79 17.13 -8.34
N GLU A 105 -19.22 17.40 -7.16
CA GLU A 105 -18.24 16.56 -6.48
C GLU A 105 -18.55 16.50 -4.99
N PHE A 106 -18.45 15.31 -4.40
CA PHE A 106 -18.60 15.12 -2.97
C PHE A 106 -17.28 15.38 -2.27
N ASP A 107 -17.24 16.41 -1.43
CA ASP A 107 -16.08 16.67 -0.59
C ASP A 107 -15.96 15.66 0.55
N LEU A 108 -14.72 15.29 0.86
CA LEU A 108 -14.38 14.43 1.97
C LEU A 108 -13.94 15.26 3.17
N LYS A 109 -14.50 14.93 4.33
CA LYS A 109 -14.17 15.56 5.62
C LYS A 109 -13.56 14.52 6.56
N PRO A 110 -12.42 14.82 7.19
CA PRO A 110 -11.87 13.93 8.21
C PRO A 110 -12.82 13.82 9.42
N ILE A 111 -13.05 12.60 9.86
CA ILE A 111 -13.78 12.38 11.12
C ILE A 111 -12.91 12.88 12.27
N ALA A 112 -13.45 13.74 13.14
CA ALA A 112 -12.68 14.45 14.16
C ALA A 112 -11.84 13.52 15.05
N LYS A 113 -12.41 12.37 15.46
CA LYS A 113 -11.73 11.35 16.27
C LYS A 113 -10.58 10.64 15.53
N SER A 114 -10.60 10.64 14.21
CA SER A 114 -9.66 9.89 13.36
C SER A 114 -8.69 10.80 12.59
N ALA A 115 -8.80 12.12 12.76
CA ALA A 115 -8.00 13.11 12.02
C ALA A 115 -6.48 12.92 12.25
N GLU A 116 -6.07 12.64 13.48
CA GLU A 116 -4.67 12.38 13.80
C GLU A 116 -4.16 11.10 13.11
N LYS A 117 -4.97 10.06 13.11
CA LYS A 117 -4.65 8.80 12.43
C LYS A 117 -4.49 8.98 10.92
N LEU A 118 -5.40 9.73 10.30
CA LEU A 118 -5.30 10.09 8.88
C LEU A 118 -4.01 10.88 8.59
N LYS A 119 -3.65 11.83 9.46
CA LYS A 119 -2.41 12.60 9.34
C LYS A 119 -1.17 11.71 9.43
N ASN A 120 -1.14 10.76 10.37
CA ASN A 120 -0.03 9.84 10.54
C ASN A 120 0.08 8.88 9.35
N LEU A 121 -1.04 8.32 8.88
CA LEU A 121 -1.07 7.48 7.69
C LEU A 121 -0.62 8.27 6.44
N GLY A 122 -1.05 9.53 6.30
CA GLY A 122 -0.61 10.41 5.23
C GLY A 122 0.89 10.72 5.26
N LYS A 123 1.53 10.75 6.45
CA LYS A 123 2.99 10.86 6.54
C LYS A 123 3.67 9.59 6.01
N LEU A 124 3.17 8.39 6.36
CA LEU A 124 3.70 7.13 5.86
C LEU A 124 3.58 7.02 4.33
N ILE A 125 2.42 7.39 3.79
CA ILE A 125 2.17 7.38 2.34
C ILE A 125 3.14 8.28 1.58
N ARG A 126 3.51 9.44 2.16
CA ARG A 126 4.41 10.42 1.52
C ARG A 126 5.88 10.15 1.73
N ARG A 127 6.27 9.13 2.49
CA ARG A 127 7.69 8.77 2.70
C ARG A 127 8.37 8.50 1.35
N SER A 128 9.58 9.00 1.19
CA SER A 128 10.36 8.84 -0.03
C SER A 128 10.86 7.41 -0.25
N ASP A 129 11.01 6.63 0.83
CA ASP A 129 11.41 5.24 0.80
C ASP A 129 10.24 4.26 0.54
N VAL A 130 9.00 4.75 0.47
CA VAL A 130 7.83 3.96 0.09
C VAL A 130 7.61 4.05 -1.41
N GLY A 131 7.68 2.92 -2.11
CA GLY A 131 7.52 2.83 -3.57
C GLY A 131 6.13 2.38 -4.01
N THR A 132 5.53 1.48 -3.27
CA THR A 132 4.24 0.87 -3.61
C THR A 132 3.31 0.89 -2.41
N ILE A 133 2.02 1.06 -2.64
CA ILE A 133 0.99 0.99 -1.61
C ILE A 133 0.13 -0.25 -1.87
N VAL A 134 -0.12 -1.04 -0.84
CA VAL A 134 -0.98 -2.22 -0.90
C VAL A 134 -2.21 -2.00 -0.05
N ASN A 135 -3.37 -2.05 -0.69
CA ASN A 135 -4.65 -2.04 -0.03
C ASN A 135 -4.95 -3.42 0.57
N ALA A 136 -4.94 -3.53 1.88
CA ALA A 136 -5.29 -4.74 2.65
C ALA A 136 -6.53 -4.51 3.54
N CYS A 137 -7.42 -3.60 3.14
CA CYS A 137 -8.72 -3.45 3.78
C CYS A 137 -9.61 -4.67 3.50
N ASP A 138 -10.71 -4.79 4.20
CA ASP A 138 -11.62 -5.94 4.07
C ASP A 138 -12.02 -6.18 2.62
N ALA A 139 -12.17 -7.46 2.24
CA ALA A 139 -12.50 -7.87 0.88
C ALA A 139 -13.98 -7.57 0.58
N GLY A 140 -14.25 -6.38 0.07
CA GLY A 140 -15.58 -5.91 -0.27
C GLY A 140 -15.59 -4.46 -0.72
N ARG A 141 -16.75 -3.98 -1.15
CA ARG A 141 -16.98 -2.61 -1.60
C ARG A 141 -16.59 -1.57 -0.53
N GLU A 142 -16.97 -1.80 0.72
CA GLU A 142 -16.72 -0.88 1.81
C GLU A 142 -15.22 -0.70 2.09
N GLY A 143 -14.46 -1.81 2.18
CA GLY A 143 -13.01 -1.75 2.38
C GLY A 143 -12.29 -1.06 1.21
N GLU A 144 -12.77 -1.26 -0.02
CA GLU A 144 -12.23 -0.55 -1.19
C GLU A 144 -12.52 0.95 -1.11
N LEU A 145 -13.74 1.34 -0.74
CA LEU A 145 -14.14 2.74 -0.62
C LEU A 145 -13.35 3.47 0.48
N ILE A 146 -13.14 2.84 1.64
CA ILE A 146 -12.32 3.39 2.73
C ILE A 146 -10.91 3.72 2.20
N PHE A 147 -10.30 2.77 1.51
CA PHE A 147 -8.96 2.95 0.95
C PHE A 147 -8.93 4.07 -0.10
N ARG A 148 -9.88 4.11 -1.03
CA ARG A 148 -10.00 5.15 -2.06
C ARG A 148 -10.12 6.55 -1.47
N TYR A 149 -10.92 6.72 -0.44
CA TYR A 149 -11.03 8.00 0.27
C TYR A 149 -9.71 8.44 0.90
N ILE A 150 -8.94 7.50 1.47
CA ILE A 150 -7.61 7.80 2.01
C ILE A 150 -6.66 8.26 0.90
N MET A 151 -6.65 7.58 -0.25
CA MET A 151 -5.81 7.95 -1.39
C MET A 151 -6.18 9.32 -1.95
N GLN A 152 -7.48 9.62 -2.09
CA GLN A 152 -7.99 10.91 -2.53
C GLN A 152 -7.59 12.03 -1.55
N ALA A 153 -7.82 11.85 -0.26
CA ALA A 153 -7.48 12.83 0.77
C ALA A 153 -5.97 13.11 0.89
N THR A 154 -5.15 12.08 0.69
CA THR A 154 -3.69 12.21 0.75
C THR A 154 -3.06 12.64 -0.56
N LYS A 155 -3.83 12.64 -1.67
CA LYS A 155 -3.38 12.92 -3.04
C LYS A 155 -2.18 12.06 -3.44
N ALA A 156 -2.19 10.79 -3.03
CA ALA A 156 -1.12 9.85 -3.32
C ALA A 156 -1.08 9.50 -4.81
N LYS A 157 0.13 9.51 -5.40
CA LYS A 157 0.35 9.17 -6.82
C LYS A 157 1.23 7.91 -6.99
N LYS A 158 1.37 7.12 -5.93
CA LYS A 158 2.18 5.90 -5.93
C LYS A 158 1.40 4.74 -6.53
N PRO A 159 2.09 3.76 -7.14
CA PRO A 159 1.44 2.54 -7.63
C PRO A 159 0.69 1.83 -6.50
N ILE A 160 -0.51 1.41 -6.80
CA ILE A 160 -1.41 0.73 -5.87
C ILE A 160 -1.56 -0.72 -6.29
N LYS A 161 -1.57 -1.63 -5.32
CA LYS A 161 -1.92 -3.03 -5.47
C LYS A 161 -2.94 -3.43 -4.42
N ARG A 162 -3.64 -4.53 -4.65
CA ARG A 162 -4.67 -5.04 -3.76
C ARG A 162 -4.27 -6.39 -3.17
N LEU A 163 -4.25 -6.48 -1.86
CA LEU A 163 -4.17 -7.73 -1.11
C LEU A 163 -5.60 -8.19 -0.79
N TRP A 164 -6.07 -9.21 -1.50
CA TRP A 164 -7.44 -9.72 -1.35
C TRP A 164 -7.47 -10.86 -0.35
N LEU A 165 -7.92 -10.57 0.88
CA LEU A 165 -7.97 -11.54 1.97
C LEU A 165 -9.40 -12.01 2.21
N GLN A 166 -9.64 -13.29 2.00
CA GLN A 166 -10.91 -13.96 2.36
C GLN A 166 -10.78 -14.76 3.67
N SER A 167 -9.55 -15.00 4.12
CA SER A 167 -9.23 -15.70 5.35
C SER A 167 -8.00 -15.09 6.00
N MET A 168 -7.98 -15.07 7.33
CA MET A 168 -6.89 -14.54 8.14
C MET A 168 -5.88 -15.59 8.59
N THR A 169 -5.94 -16.80 8.02
CA THR A 169 -4.93 -17.83 8.31
C THR A 169 -3.57 -17.45 7.76
N PRO A 170 -2.47 -17.80 8.43
CA PRO A 170 -1.11 -17.46 7.95
C PRO A 170 -0.83 -17.94 6.53
N GLY A 171 -1.38 -19.09 6.13
CA GLY A 171 -1.27 -19.61 4.77
C GLY A 171 -1.96 -18.73 3.74
N ALA A 172 -3.22 -18.34 4.00
CA ALA A 172 -3.99 -17.46 3.12
C ALA A 172 -3.34 -16.07 2.96
N ILE A 173 -2.78 -15.52 4.05
CA ILE A 173 -2.08 -14.23 3.99
C ILE A 173 -0.84 -14.35 3.10
N ARG A 174 -0.01 -15.39 3.25
CA ARG A 174 1.17 -15.60 2.39
C ARG A 174 0.80 -15.76 0.93
N GLU A 175 -0.20 -16.58 0.65
CA GLU A 175 -0.69 -16.80 -0.72
C GLU A 175 -1.20 -15.49 -1.34
N ALA A 176 -2.00 -14.71 -0.62
CA ALA A 176 -2.48 -13.42 -1.10
C ALA A 176 -1.35 -12.40 -1.31
N MET A 177 -0.30 -12.42 -0.49
CA MET A 177 0.89 -11.58 -0.67
C MET A 177 1.66 -11.93 -1.95
N HIS A 178 1.67 -13.19 -2.36
CA HIS A 178 2.25 -13.61 -3.64
C HIS A 178 1.35 -13.26 -4.84
N ASN A 179 0.04 -13.18 -4.64
CA ASN A 179 -0.97 -12.98 -5.68
C ASN A 179 -1.68 -11.63 -5.54
N LEU A 180 -0.90 -10.53 -5.47
CA LEU A 180 -1.46 -9.18 -5.40
C LEU A 180 -2.19 -8.84 -6.71
N ARG A 181 -3.43 -8.35 -6.58
CA ARG A 181 -4.24 -7.89 -7.71
C ARG A 181 -3.84 -6.46 -8.11
N SER A 182 -4.15 -6.08 -9.35
CA SER A 182 -3.96 -4.71 -9.82
C SER A 182 -5.03 -3.77 -9.26
N ASP A 183 -4.75 -2.46 -9.26
CA ASP A 183 -5.72 -1.44 -8.88
C ASP A 183 -6.88 -1.36 -9.87
N GLU A 184 -6.60 -1.56 -11.15
CA GLU A 184 -7.56 -1.52 -12.25
C GLU A 184 -8.65 -2.58 -12.12
N GLU A 185 -8.30 -3.80 -11.67
CA GLU A 185 -9.27 -4.87 -11.40
C GLU A 185 -10.23 -4.53 -10.26
N MET A 186 -9.84 -3.63 -9.36
CA MET A 186 -10.61 -3.29 -8.17
C MET A 186 -11.43 -2.01 -8.33
N GLN A 187 -11.15 -1.20 -9.34
CA GLN A 187 -11.83 0.07 -9.57
C GLN A 187 -13.35 -0.08 -9.70
N PRO A 188 -13.90 -1.06 -10.46
CA PRO A 188 -15.36 -1.24 -10.57
C PRO A 188 -16.05 -1.60 -9.24
N LEU A 189 -15.30 -2.03 -8.23
CA LEU A 189 -15.86 -2.37 -6.93
C LEU A 189 -16.18 -1.11 -6.09
N ALA A 190 -15.53 0.01 -6.39
CA ALA A 190 -15.70 1.29 -5.69
C ALA A 190 -16.74 2.21 -6.36
N GLU A 191 -17.10 1.93 -7.60
CA GLU A 191 -18.18 2.61 -8.37
C GLU A 191 -19.56 2.04 -7.99
#